data_0cf8d7ee79f456ed23ea59f65178ee51
#
_entry.id   0cf8d7ee79f456ed23ea59f65178ee51
#
_cell.length_a   1.000
_cell.length_b   1.000
_cell.length_c   1.000
_cell.angle_alpha   90.00
_cell.angle_beta   90.00
_cell.angle_gamma   90.00
#
_symmetry.space_group_name_H-M   'P 1'
#
loop_
_entity.id
_entity.type
_entity.pdbx_description
1 polymer ?
#
loop_
_entity_poly.entity_id
_entity_poly.type
_entity_poly.pdbx_seq_one_letter_code
_entity_poly.pdbx_strand_id
1 'polypeptide(L)'
;MDFFYFKKDQVLSDLALFFAPLYIRIYSVILIFLNLLNWIFVYYINKIVSQDLVILHYNINFGANLLGSASQIYTIPFLGLVFILLNTVLAINIRQPDKFINHLLFFTLILVNIFLLAATMSVYLVNFR
;
A
#
# COMPACT_ATOMS: atom_id res chain seq x y z
N MET A 1 32.60 13.39 11.82
CA MET A 1 31.13 13.40 11.82
C MET A 1 30.62 13.04 10.42
N ASP A 2 30.89 11.77 9.99
CA ASP A 2 30.62 11.31 8.62
C ASP A 2 29.49 10.29 8.62
N PHE A 3 28.30 10.71 9.11
CA PHE A 3 27.14 9.83 9.27
C PHE A 3 26.31 9.63 8.00
N PHE A 4 26.62 10.28 6.86
CA PHE A 4 25.82 10.23 5.64
C PHE A 4 26.62 10.11 4.34
N TYR A 5 27.77 9.44 4.34
CA TYR A 5 28.28 8.92 3.07
C TYR A 5 27.55 7.60 2.74
N PHE A 6 26.32 7.73 2.28
CA PHE A 6 25.64 6.66 1.54
C PHE A 6 26.44 6.45 0.25
N LYS A 7 27.34 5.48 0.26
CA LYS A 7 28.01 5.04 -0.97
C LYS A 7 26.92 4.49 -1.88
N LYS A 8 26.56 5.21 -2.92
CA LYS A 8 25.54 4.83 -3.91
C LYS A 8 25.71 3.39 -4.40
N ASP A 9 26.95 2.96 -4.57
CA ASP A 9 27.30 1.60 -5.01
C ASP A 9 26.94 0.55 -3.96
N GLN A 10 27.05 0.87 -2.68
CA GLN A 10 26.70 -0.04 -1.58
C GLN A 10 25.18 -0.22 -1.49
N VAL A 11 24.42 0.84 -1.62
CA VAL A 11 22.93 0.78 -1.60
C VAL A 11 22.42 -0.03 -2.79
N LEU A 12 22.99 0.17 -3.98
CA LEU A 12 22.60 -0.59 -5.16
C LEU A 12 22.93 -2.09 -5.03
N SER A 13 24.10 -2.43 -4.44
CA SER A 13 24.45 -3.81 -4.19
C SER A 13 23.54 -4.47 -3.16
N ASP A 14 23.20 -3.78 -2.08
CA ASP A 14 22.31 -4.30 -1.03
C ASP A 14 20.88 -4.52 -1.57
N LEU A 15 20.39 -3.61 -2.38
CA LEU A 15 19.11 -3.77 -3.09
C LEU A 15 19.14 -4.97 -4.04
N ALA A 16 20.18 -5.11 -4.84
CA ALA A 16 20.32 -6.22 -5.78
C ALA A 16 20.36 -7.57 -5.04
N LEU A 17 21.09 -7.66 -3.93
CA LEU A 17 21.14 -8.84 -3.08
C LEU A 17 19.79 -9.14 -2.42
N PHE A 18 19.08 -8.11 -1.96
CA PHE A 18 17.76 -8.27 -1.36
C PHE A 18 16.74 -8.84 -2.36
N PHE A 19 16.71 -8.36 -3.60
CA PHE A 19 15.80 -8.84 -4.63
C PHE A 19 16.30 -10.09 -5.39
N ALA A 20 17.47 -10.64 -5.04
CA ALA A 20 17.98 -11.86 -5.67
C ALA A 20 17.07 -13.08 -5.45
N PRO A 21 16.49 -13.35 -4.26
CA PRO A 21 15.62 -14.49 -4.04
C PRO A 21 14.30 -14.40 -4.84
N LEU A 22 13.91 -15.50 -5.47
CA LEU A 22 12.70 -15.57 -6.31
C LEU A 22 11.43 -15.23 -5.53
N TYR A 23 11.31 -15.69 -4.28
CA TYR A 23 10.12 -15.44 -3.46
C TYR A 23 9.92 -13.95 -3.17
N ILE A 24 10.99 -13.18 -2.93
CA ILE A 24 10.90 -11.72 -2.73
C ILE A 24 10.38 -11.03 -3.99
N ARG A 25 10.88 -11.45 -5.17
CA ARG A 25 10.39 -10.91 -6.45
C ARG A 25 8.91 -11.21 -6.67
N ILE A 26 8.46 -12.43 -6.36
CA ILE A 26 7.05 -12.82 -6.47
C ILE A 26 6.17 -11.94 -5.54
N TYR A 27 6.55 -11.81 -4.28
CA TYR A 27 5.82 -10.94 -3.35
C TYR A 27 5.77 -9.49 -3.83
N SER A 28 6.89 -8.95 -4.30
CA SER A 28 6.96 -7.58 -4.79
C SER A 28 6.05 -7.35 -5.99
N VAL A 29 6.00 -8.28 -6.94
CA VAL A 29 5.09 -8.20 -8.10
C VAL A 29 3.63 -8.23 -7.65
N ILE A 30 3.26 -9.12 -6.72
CA ILE A 30 1.90 -9.20 -6.17
C ILE A 30 1.51 -7.89 -5.48
N LEU A 31 2.40 -7.33 -4.65
CA LEU A 31 2.15 -6.08 -3.93
C LEU A 31 1.98 -4.89 -4.86
N ILE A 32 2.86 -4.76 -5.86
CA ILE A 32 2.76 -3.71 -6.87
C ILE A 32 1.44 -3.86 -7.64
N PHE A 33 1.09 -5.07 -8.04
CA PHE A 33 -0.16 -5.34 -8.75
C PHE A 33 -1.39 -4.95 -7.90
N LEU A 34 -1.46 -5.37 -6.65
CA LEU A 34 -2.57 -5.02 -5.74
C LEU A 34 -2.69 -3.52 -5.52
N ASN A 35 -1.56 -2.85 -5.32
CA ASN A 35 -1.54 -1.41 -5.12
C ASN A 35 -1.95 -0.65 -6.40
N LEU A 36 -1.43 -1.04 -7.57
CA LEU A 36 -1.85 -0.46 -8.86
C LEU A 36 -3.33 -0.66 -9.11
N LEU A 37 -3.86 -1.84 -8.81
CA LEU A 37 -5.29 -2.13 -8.93
C LEU A 37 -6.11 -1.18 -8.05
N ASN A 38 -5.65 -0.91 -6.84
CA ASN A 38 -6.29 0.06 -5.94
C ASN A 38 -6.25 1.50 -6.49
N TRP A 39 -5.12 1.93 -7.10
CA TRP A 39 -5.02 3.23 -7.79
C TRP A 39 -6.00 3.33 -8.95
N ILE A 40 -6.16 2.28 -9.75
CA ILE A 40 -7.11 2.24 -10.88
C ILE A 40 -8.54 2.37 -10.36
N PHE A 41 -8.92 1.63 -9.31
CA PHE A 41 -10.26 1.72 -8.72
C PHE A 41 -10.54 3.11 -8.15
N VAL A 42 -9.61 3.69 -7.40
CA VAL A 42 -9.77 5.04 -6.86
C VAL A 42 -9.91 6.08 -7.96
N TYR A 43 -9.08 5.99 -9.02
CA TYR A 43 -9.20 6.85 -10.19
C TYR A 43 -10.58 6.74 -10.85
N TYR A 44 -11.07 5.50 -11.04
CA TYR A 44 -12.38 5.24 -11.61
C TYR A 44 -13.50 5.84 -10.73
N ILE A 45 -13.47 5.60 -9.43
CA ILE A 45 -14.44 6.17 -8.47
C ILE A 45 -14.43 7.70 -8.55
N ASN A 46 -13.24 8.31 -8.49
CA ASN A 46 -13.11 9.77 -8.55
C ASN A 46 -13.67 10.37 -9.84
N LYS A 47 -13.53 9.65 -10.97
CA LYS A 47 -14.04 10.11 -12.27
C LYS A 47 -15.56 10.05 -12.38
N ILE A 48 -16.23 9.07 -11.75
CA ILE A 48 -17.67 8.88 -11.85
C ILE A 48 -18.44 9.58 -10.74
N VAL A 49 -17.78 10.00 -9.66
CA VAL A 49 -18.39 10.79 -8.60
C VAL A 49 -18.68 12.19 -9.13
N SER A 50 -19.98 12.53 -9.20
CA SER A 50 -20.46 13.86 -9.58
C SER A 50 -20.71 14.80 -8.40
N GLN A 51 -20.47 14.32 -7.16
CA GLN A 51 -20.73 15.05 -5.93
C GLN A 51 -19.44 15.65 -5.36
N ASP A 52 -19.52 16.85 -4.83
CA ASP A 52 -18.38 17.51 -4.17
C ASP A 52 -17.95 16.81 -2.88
N LEU A 53 -18.89 16.13 -2.20
CA LEU A 53 -18.69 15.41 -0.96
C LEU A 53 -19.01 13.92 -1.14
N VAL A 54 -18.10 13.08 -0.66
CA VAL A 54 -18.19 11.62 -0.70
C VAL A 54 -18.21 11.08 0.72
N ILE A 55 -19.02 10.04 0.95
CA ILE A 55 -19.02 9.31 2.20
C ILE A 55 -17.76 8.43 2.23
N LEU A 56 -16.80 8.77 3.08
CA LEU A 56 -15.55 8.04 3.25
C LEU A 56 -15.66 6.92 4.28
N HIS A 57 -16.55 7.08 5.25
CA HIS A 57 -16.80 6.06 6.26
C HIS A 57 -18.30 6.04 6.62
N TYR A 58 -18.86 4.84 6.62
CA TYR A 58 -20.27 4.58 6.97
C TYR A 58 -20.36 3.58 8.13
N ASN A 59 -21.12 3.92 9.14
CA ASN A 59 -21.42 3.05 10.26
C ASN A 59 -22.91 2.67 10.22
N ILE A 60 -23.21 1.39 10.36
CA ILE A 60 -24.59 0.86 10.29
C ILE A 60 -25.49 1.50 11.36
N ASN A 61 -24.95 1.84 12.53
CA ASN A 61 -25.72 2.39 13.65
C ASN A 61 -25.88 3.91 13.59
N PHE A 62 -24.91 4.63 13.01
CA PHE A 62 -24.85 6.10 13.02
C PHE A 62 -24.93 6.74 11.62
N GLY A 63 -24.95 5.93 10.57
CA GLY A 63 -24.95 6.42 9.19
C GLY A 63 -23.59 6.93 8.73
N ALA A 64 -23.58 7.91 7.83
CA ALA A 64 -22.35 8.53 7.32
C ALA A 64 -21.73 9.42 8.40
N ASN A 65 -20.57 9.01 8.92
CA ASN A 65 -19.88 9.75 9.98
C ASN A 65 -18.56 10.41 9.52
N LEU A 66 -18.13 10.16 8.30
CA LEU A 66 -17.00 10.85 7.68
C LEU A 66 -17.31 11.20 6.24
N LEU A 67 -17.47 12.50 5.98
CA LEU A 67 -17.62 13.07 4.64
C LEU A 67 -16.31 13.77 4.25
N GLY A 68 -15.92 13.62 3.00
CA GLY A 68 -14.72 14.27 2.49
C GLY A 68 -14.82 14.54 1.00
N SER A 69 -13.84 15.26 0.45
CA SER A 69 -13.76 15.46 -1.01
C SER A 69 -13.41 14.14 -1.71
N ALA A 70 -13.88 13.99 -2.94
CA ALA A 70 -13.59 12.79 -3.75
C ALA A 70 -12.09 12.53 -3.89
N SER A 71 -11.26 13.58 -3.90
CA SER A 71 -9.79 13.45 -3.96
C SER A 71 -9.17 12.80 -2.72
N GLN A 72 -9.83 12.84 -1.56
CA GLN A 72 -9.30 12.21 -0.34
C GLN A 72 -9.27 10.68 -0.43
N ILE A 73 -10.03 10.07 -1.35
CA ILE A 73 -10.00 8.62 -1.57
C ILE A 73 -8.60 8.16 -2.01
N TYR A 74 -7.80 9.03 -2.66
CA TYR A 74 -6.43 8.71 -3.06
C TYR A 74 -5.48 8.46 -1.88
N THR A 75 -5.86 8.84 -0.65
CA THR A 75 -5.08 8.50 0.55
C THR A 75 -5.00 6.99 0.78
N ILE A 76 -6.00 6.22 0.34
CA ILE A 76 -6.05 4.76 0.53
C ILE A 76 -4.91 4.04 -0.21
N PRO A 77 -4.77 4.15 -1.56
CA PRO A 77 -3.65 3.52 -2.26
C PRO A 77 -2.30 4.16 -1.90
N PHE A 78 -2.26 5.45 -1.54
CA PHE A 78 -1.05 6.10 -1.07
C PHE A 78 -0.54 5.49 0.24
N LEU A 79 -1.41 5.21 1.21
CA LEU A 79 -1.03 4.49 2.43
C LEU A 79 -0.49 3.09 2.12
N GLY A 80 -1.11 2.38 1.18
CA GLY A 80 -0.61 1.09 0.71
C GLY A 80 0.83 1.17 0.19
N LEU A 81 1.13 2.20 -0.61
CA LEU A 81 2.47 2.45 -1.12
C LEU A 81 3.47 2.76 0.02
N VAL A 82 3.09 3.62 0.96
CA VAL A 82 3.91 3.96 2.13
C VAL A 82 4.24 2.71 2.95
N PHE A 83 3.26 1.84 3.21
CA PHE A 83 3.50 0.58 3.92
C PHE A 83 4.44 -0.35 3.15
N ILE A 84 4.31 -0.46 1.84
CA ILE A 84 5.21 -1.26 1.00
C ILE A 84 6.65 -0.73 1.14
N LEU A 85 6.86 0.57 1.03
CA LEU A 85 8.18 1.19 1.14
C LEU A 85 8.79 0.99 2.53
N LEU A 86 8.04 1.27 3.60
CA LEU A 86 8.52 1.13 4.98
C LEU A 86 8.93 -0.31 5.29
N ASN A 87 8.10 -1.29 4.94
CA ASN A 87 8.42 -2.69 5.19
C ASN A 87 9.56 -3.20 4.32
N THR A 88 9.70 -2.71 3.08
CA THR A 88 10.84 -3.04 2.23
C THR A 88 12.14 -2.53 2.86
N VAL A 89 12.15 -1.28 3.35
CA VAL A 89 13.29 -0.71 4.06
C VAL A 89 13.60 -1.51 5.33
N LEU A 90 12.59 -1.89 6.12
CA LEU A 90 12.78 -2.74 7.30
C LEU A 90 13.39 -4.08 6.92
N ALA A 91 12.88 -4.76 5.89
CA ALA A 91 13.37 -6.06 5.45
C ALA A 91 14.83 -6.01 4.98
N ILE A 92 15.24 -4.93 4.29
CA ILE A 92 16.63 -4.73 3.85
C ILE A 92 17.56 -4.52 5.06
N ASN A 93 17.10 -3.83 6.11
CA ASN A 93 17.91 -3.53 7.29
C ASN A 93 18.02 -4.67 8.30
N ILE A 94 17.25 -5.75 8.15
CA ILE A 94 17.38 -6.92 9.02
C ILE A 94 18.71 -7.62 8.71
N ARG A 95 19.65 -7.56 9.66
CA ARG A 95 21.04 -8.05 9.52
C ARG A 95 21.15 -9.57 9.29
N GLN A 96 20.17 -10.34 9.71
CA GLN A 96 20.10 -11.77 9.44
C GLN A 96 18.91 -12.00 8.52
N PRO A 97 19.13 -12.43 7.26
CA PRO A 97 18.06 -12.71 6.32
C PRO A 97 17.32 -14.00 6.74
N ASP A 98 16.50 -13.89 7.78
CA ASP A 98 15.60 -14.97 8.18
C ASP A 98 14.45 -15.01 7.16
N LYS A 99 14.39 -16.11 6.42
CA LYS A 99 13.34 -16.34 5.44
C LYS A 99 11.95 -16.25 6.07
N PHE A 100 11.80 -16.73 7.30
CA PHE A 100 10.53 -16.69 8.02
C PHE A 100 10.07 -15.26 8.27
N ILE A 101 10.96 -14.39 8.74
CA ILE A 101 10.65 -12.97 9.00
C ILE A 101 10.26 -12.26 7.69
N ASN A 102 10.99 -12.53 6.62
CA ASN A 102 10.66 -11.95 5.31
C ASN A 102 9.29 -12.43 4.81
N HIS A 103 8.98 -13.71 4.91
CA HIS A 103 7.65 -14.22 4.56
C HIS A 103 6.56 -13.57 5.41
N LEU A 104 6.77 -13.41 6.71
CA LEU A 104 5.81 -12.78 7.62
C LEU A 104 5.56 -11.31 7.23
N LEU A 105 6.62 -10.54 6.99
CA LEU A 105 6.53 -9.12 6.59
C LEU A 105 5.76 -8.96 5.27
N PHE A 106 6.14 -9.71 4.24
CA PHE A 106 5.49 -9.60 2.93
C PHE A 106 4.05 -10.12 2.93
N PHE A 107 3.78 -11.20 3.66
CA PHE A 107 2.42 -11.71 3.81
C PHE A 107 1.51 -10.70 4.51
N THR A 108 1.99 -10.07 5.58
CA THR A 108 1.25 -9.00 6.27
C THR A 108 0.97 -7.82 5.34
N LEU A 109 1.94 -7.44 4.48
CA LEU A 109 1.73 -6.39 3.49
C LEU A 109 0.65 -6.74 2.46
N ILE A 110 0.60 -7.98 2.01
CA ILE A 110 -0.44 -8.45 1.09
C ILE A 110 -1.81 -8.31 1.76
N LEU A 111 -1.95 -8.75 3.01
CA LEU A 111 -3.19 -8.60 3.77
C LEU A 111 -3.59 -7.13 3.90
N VAL A 112 -2.66 -6.25 4.26
CA VAL A 112 -2.92 -4.79 4.35
C VAL A 112 -3.42 -4.25 3.01
N ASN A 113 -2.78 -4.58 1.89
CA ASN A 113 -3.22 -4.10 0.57
C ASN A 113 -4.58 -4.66 0.16
N ILE A 114 -4.91 -5.91 0.52
CA ILE A 114 -6.24 -6.48 0.31
C ILE A 114 -7.29 -5.72 1.13
N PHE A 115 -7.01 -5.42 2.41
CA PHE A 115 -7.93 -4.62 3.23
C PHE A 115 -8.10 -3.20 2.71
N LEU A 116 -7.05 -2.56 2.21
CA LEU A 116 -7.16 -1.25 1.58
C LEU A 116 -8.00 -1.30 0.31
N LEU A 117 -7.87 -2.35 -0.50
CA LEU A 117 -8.72 -2.58 -1.66
C LEU A 117 -10.19 -2.77 -1.26
N ALA A 118 -10.46 -3.55 -0.21
CA ALA A 118 -11.79 -3.73 0.34
C ALA A 118 -12.38 -2.41 0.88
N ALA A 119 -11.54 -1.57 1.51
CA ALA A 119 -11.94 -0.22 1.94
C ALA A 119 -12.35 0.67 0.75
N THR A 120 -11.58 0.65 -0.33
CA THR A 120 -11.94 1.37 -1.57
C THR A 120 -13.26 0.89 -2.15
N MET A 121 -13.48 -0.43 -2.19
CA MET A 121 -14.75 -1.01 -2.63
C MET A 121 -15.91 -0.62 -1.72
N SER A 122 -15.70 -0.54 -0.41
CA SER A 122 -16.73 -0.10 0.55
C SER A 122 -17.14 1.36 0.29
N VAL A 123 -16.16 2.24 0.03
CA VAL A 123 -16.44 3.64 -0.35
C VAL A 123 -17.26 3.68 -1.63
N TYR A 124 -16.94 2.88 -2.64
CA TYR A 124 -17.73 2.78 -3.87
C TYR A 124 -19.16 2.37 -3.58
N LEU A 125 -19.36 1.26 -2.86
CA LEU A 125 -20.70 0.72 -2.58
C LEU A 125 -21.60 1.70 -1.80
N VAL A 126 -21.03 2.44 -0.86
CA VAL A 126 -21.80 3.40 -0.03
C VAL A 126 -22.22 4.63 -0.82
N ASN A 127 -21.44 5.04 -1.82
CA ASN A 127 -21.74 6.27 -2.59
C ASN A 127 -22.56 6.01 -3.86
N PHE A 128 -22.62 4.77 -4.36
CA PHE A 128 -23.30 4.44 -5.62
C PHE A 128 -24.46 3.44 -5.47
N ARG A 129 -24.96 3.27 -4.26
CA ARG A 129 -26.07 2.35 -3.98
C ARG A 129 -27.43 3.03 -3.81
#